data_68b91decfa132406479c42b5f97c5952
#
_entry.id   68b91decfa132406479c42b5f97c5952
#
_cell.length_a   1.000
_cell.length_b   1.000
_cell.length_c   1.000
_cell.angle_alpha   90.00
_cell.angle_beta   90.00
_cell.angle_gamma   90.00
#
_symmetry.space_group_name_H-M   'P 1'
#
loop_
_entity.id
_entity.type
_entity.pdbx_description
1 polymer ?
#
loop_
_entity_poly.entity_id
_entity_poly.type
_entity_poly.pdbx_seq_one_letter_code
_entity_poly.pdbx_strand_id
1 'polypeptide(L)'
;IYVTIKGKGGHGAKPDRAIDPILIASHLIVALQQVVSRWTDPILPAVLTFGKINGNGATNIIPPEVKIEGTFRTFNEQWRYQAHERMIALAKGLVEG
;
A
#
# COMPACT_ATOMS: atom_id res chain seq x y z
N ILE A 1 -2.18 -10.31 -1.18
CA ILE A 1 -1.18 -9.21 -1.19
C ILE A 1 -0.83 -8.86 0.23
N TYR A 2 0.44 -8.93 0.53
CA TYR A 2 0.97 -8.59 1.85
C TYR A 2 2.06 -7.55 1.66
N VAL A 3 1.93 -6.40 2.32
CA VAL A 3 2.93 -5.34 2.24
C VAL A 3 3.32 -4.91 3.64
N THR A 4 4.62 -4.88 3.91
CA THR A 4 5.17 -4.31 5.14
C THR A 4 5.95 -3.06 4.78
N ILE A 5 5.56 -1.94 5.36
CA ILE A 5 6.25 -0.68 5.18
C ILE A 5 7.02 -0.38 6.45
N LYS A 6 8.33 -0.33 6.31
CA LYS A 6 9.22 0.01 7.43
C LYS A 6 9.56 1.48 7.35
N GLY A 7 9.38 2.16 8.46
CA GLY A 7 9.74 3.55 8.60
C GLY A 7 10.67 3.75 9.78
N LYS A 8 10.54 4.89 10.40
CA LYS A 8 11.27 5.21 11.64
C LYS A 8 10.27 5.81 12.61
N GLY A 9 10.01 5.09 13.69
CA GLY A 9 9.09 5.55 14.72
C GLY A 9 9.58 6.78 15.44
N GLY A 10 8.65 7.52 16.03
CA GLY A 10 8.98 8.71 16.77
C GLY A 10 7.76 9.36 17.38
N HIS A 11 7.98 10.46 18.11
CA HIS A 11 6.93 11.24 18.74
C HIS A 11 6.13 12.01 17.68
N GLY A 12 4.81 11.97 17.75
CA GLY A 12 3.92 12.63 16.80
C GLY A 12 4.07 14.14 16.71
N ALA A 13 4.60 14.77 17.77
CA ALA A 13 4.88 16.20 17.79
C ALA A 13 6.21 16.57 17.13
N LYS A 14 7.01 15.58 16.74
CA LYS A 14 8.31 15.77 16.09
C LYS A 14 8.42 14.89 14.84
N PRO A 15 7.51 15.03 13.88
CA PRO A 15 7.47 14.17 12.69
C PRO A 15 8.70 14.32 11.79
N ASP A 16 9.39 15.46 11.88
CA ASP A 16 10.65 15.71 11.15
C ASP A 16 11.78 14.76 11.56
N ARG A 17 11.66 14.12 12.73
CA ARG A 17 12.62 13.15 13.25
C ARG A 17 12.22 11.70 13.01
N ALA A 18 11.14 11.49 12.28
CA ALA A 18 10.60 10.16 12.00
C ALA A 18 10.38 9.96 10.51
N ILE A 19 10.23 8.70 10.11
CA ILE A 19 9.73 8.33 8.79
C ILE A 19 8.40 7.65 9.04
N ASP A 20 7.31 8.29 8.65
CA ASP A 20 5.95 7.88 9.01
C ASP A 20 5.43 6.79 8.07
N PRO A 21 5.42 5.52 8.49
CA PRO A 21 4.94 4.44 7.63
C PRO A 21 3.42 4.44 7.49
N ILE A 22 2.67 5.05 8.41
CA ILE A 22 1.21 5.17 8.29
C ILE A 22 0.87 6.09 7.13
N LEU A 23 1.55 7.23 7.03
CA LEU A 23 1.34 8.16 5.93
C LEU A 23 1.70 7.49 4.59
N ILE A 24 2.83 6.83 4.52
CA ILE A 24 3.27 6.12 3.31
C ILE A 24 2.27 5.02 2.94
N ALA A 25 1.83 4.21 3.89
CA ALA A 25 0.84 3.15 3.65
C ALA A 25 -0.48 3.72 3.12
N SER A 26 -0.91 4.85 3.67
CA SER A 26 -2.14 5.51 3.25
C SER A 26 -2.05 5.96 1.80
N HIS A 27 -0.96 6.61 1.42
CA HIS A 27 -0.71 7.01 0.03
C HIS A 27 -0.64 5.81 -0.90
N LEU A 28 0.00 4.72 -0.46
CA LEU A 28 0.13 3.51 -1.26
C LEU A 28 -1.22 2.87 -1.53
N ILE A 29 -2.08 2.74 -0.51
CA ILE A 29 -3.41 2.16 -0.67
C ILE A 29 -4.22 2.96 -1.69
N VAL A 30 -4.18 4.29 -1.59
CA VAL A 30 -4.89 5.15 -2.54
C VAL A 30 -4.31 5.00 -3.95
N ALA A 31 -3.00 5.02 -4.08
CA ALA A 31 -2.35 4.91 -5.38
C ALA A 31 -2.61 3.56 -6.05
N LEU A 32 -2.65 2.47 -5.29
CA LEU A 32 -2.88 1.13 -5.83
C LEU A 32 -4.29 0.95 -6.39
N GLN A 33 -5.25 1.80 -6.03
CA GLN A 33 -6.59 1.72 -6.60
C GLN A 33 -6.59 1.89 -8.13
N GLN A 34 -5.59 2.56 -8.69
CA GLN A 34 -5.49 2.72 -10.14
C GLN A 34 -5.28 1.40 -10.88
N VAL A 35 -4.89 0.33 -10.20
CA VAL A 35 -4.81 -1.01 -10.79
C VAL A 35 -6.15 -1.40 -11.41
N VAL A 36 -7.25 -1.08 -10.73
CA VAL A 36 -8.59 -1.35 -11.25
C VAL A 36 -9.09 -0.18 -12.07
N SER A 37 -8.98 1.06 -11.57
CA SER A 37 -9.61 2.22 -12.21
C SER A 37 -8.92 2.69 -13.49
N ARG A 38 -7.62 2.43 -13.63
CA ARG A 38 -6.84 2.95 -14.76
C ARG A 38 -6.10 1.90 -15.57
N TRP A 39 -5.65 0.82 -14.91
CA TRP A 39 -4.78 -0.17 -15.56
C TRP A 39 -5.52 -1.39 -16.06
N THR A 40 -6.67 -1.73 -15.46
CA THR A 40 -7.47 -2.86 -15.90
C THR A 40 -8.37 -2.44 -17.06
N ASP A 41 -8.43 -3.28 -18.09
CA ASP A 41 -9.38 -3.11 -19.19
C ASP A 41 -10.81 -3.03 -18.61
N PRO A 42 -11.59 -1.97 -18.92
CA PRO A 42 -12.92 -1.79 -18.31
C PRO A 42 -13.88 -2.96 -18.53
N ILE A 43 -13.66 -3.78 -19.55
CA ILE A 43 -14.52 -4.95 -19.79
C ILE A 43 -14.09 -6.19 -19.01
N LEU A 44 -12.94 -6.15 -18.33
CA LEU A 44 -12.46 -7.26 -17.50
C LEU A 44 -12.82 -7.01 -16.05
N PRO A 45 -13.56 -7.94 -15.39
CA PRO A 45 -13.83 -7.79 -13.97
C PRO A 45 -12.53 -7.90 -13.15
N ALA A 46 -12.30 -6.91 -12.29
CA ALA A 46 -11.18 -6.92 -11.37
C ALA A 46 -11.57 -6.21 -10.08
N VAL A 47 -11.12 -6.75 -8.95
CA VAL A 47 -11.39 -6.19 -7.63
C VAL A 47 -10.10 -6.17 -6.83
N LEU A 48 -9.78 -5.01 -6.26
CA LEU A 48 -8.68 -4.84 -5.32
C LEU A 48 -9.25 -4.35 -4.01
N THR A 49 -9.00 -5.10 -2.93
CA THR A 49 -9.50 -4.78 -1.60
C THR A 49 -8.37 -4.88 -0.60
N PHE A 50 -8.18 -3.85 0.22
CA PHE A 50 -7.31 -3.90 1.39
C PHE A 50 -8.20 -3.98 2.62
N GLY A 51 -8.31 -5.20 3.17
CA GLY A 51 -9.18 -5.45 4.31
C GLY A 51 -8.49 -5.30 5.66
N LYS A 52 -7.18 -5.11 5.67
CA LYS A 52 -6.43 -5.01 6.92
C LYS A 52 -5.28 -4.03 6.80
N ILE A 53 -5.20 -3.13 7.77
CA ILE A 53 -4.06 -2.24 7.97
C ILE A 53 -3.74 -2.24 9.47
N ASN A 54 -2.47 -2.42 9.82
CA ASN A 54 -2.04 -2.46 11.20
C ASN A 54 -0.76 -1.66 11.39
N GLY A 55 -0.87 -0.60 12.18
CA GLY A 55 0.24 0.21 12.64
C GLY A 55 0.17 0.31 14.15
N ASN A 56 1.13 -0.27 14.84
CA ASN A 56 1.09 -0.43 16.29
C ASN A 56 1.71 0.76 17.02
N GLY A 57 1.19 1.95 16.77
CA GLY A 57 1.60 3.17 17.42
C GLY A 57 0.65 3.58 18.54
N ALA A 58 0.61 4.87 18.83
CA ALA A 58 -0.31 5.49 19.77
C ALA A 58 -0.75 6.82 19.19
N THR A 59 -1.67 7.51 19.87
CA THR A 59 -2.18 8.79 19.39
C THR A 59 -1.07 9.80 19.06
N ASN A 60 0.00 9.77 19.82
CA ASN A 60 1.12 10.68 19.70
C ASN A 60 2.46 9.98 19.40
N ILE A 61 2.41 8.72 18.96
CA ILE A 61 3.61 7.94 18.64
C ILE A 61 3.47 7.31 17.27
N ILE A 62 4.40 7.64 16.39
CA ILE A 62 4.49 7.07 15.04
C ILE A 62 5.11 5.68 15.15
N PRO A 63 4.46 4.62 14.63
CA PRO A 63 5.01 3.27 14.70
C PRO A 63 6.23 3.10 13.77
N PRO A 64 7.09 2.11 14.04
CA PRO A 64 8.24 1.84 13.17
C PRO A 64 7.87 1.10 11.90
N GLU A 65 6.71 0.45 11.85
CA GLU A 65 6.26 -0.26 10.65
C GLU A 65 4.75 -0.32 10.58
N VAL A 66 4.25 -0.49 9.36
CA VAL A 66 2.82 -0.73 9.07
C VAL A 66 2.71 -1.92 8.15
N LYS A 67 1.77 -2.81 8.45
CA LYS A 67 1.43 -3.96 7.62
C LYS A 67 0.06 -3.76 7.01
N ILE A 68 -0.03 -3.95 5.69
CA ILE A 68 -1.32 -3.95 4.99
C ILE A 68 -1.50 -5.28 4.29
N GLU A 69 -2.73 -5.76 4.27
CA GLU A 69 -3.09 -7.02 3.64
C GLU A 69 -4.32 -6.81 2.77
N GLY A 70 -4.28 -7.37 1.59
CA GLY A 70 -5.36 -7.25 0.65
C GLY A 70 -5.47 -8.42 -0.30
N THR A 71 -6.50 -8.36 -1.14
CA THR A 71 -6.72 -9.35 -2.20
C THR A 71 -6.91 -8.64 -3.53
N PHE A 72 -6.40 -9.25 -4.57
CA PHE A 72 -6.65 -8.84 -5.94
C PHE A 72 -7.29 -10.03 -6.67
N ARG A 73 -8.48 -9.80 -7.24
CA ARG A 73 -9.24 -10.83 -7.93
C ARG A 73 -9.51 -10.42 -9.36
N THR A 74 -9.20 -11.29 -10.29
CA THR A 74 -9.54 -11.15 -11.72
C THR A 74 -9.64 -12.54 -12.33
N PHE A 75 -10.42 -12.66 -13.39
CA PHE A 75 -10.53 -13.93 -14.14
C PHE A 75 -9.45 -14.07 -15.21
N ASN A 76 -8.66 -13.03 -15.45
CA ASN A 76 -7.59 -13.05 -16.45
C ASN A 76 -6.25 -13.30 -15.77
N GLU A 77 -5.68 -14.51 -15.98
CA GLU A 77 -4.41 -14.90 -15.36
C GLU A 77 -3.24 -14.03 -15.81
N GLN A 78 -3.19 -13.71 -17.09
CA GLN A 78 -2.11 -12.87 -17.62
C GLN A 78 -2.14 -11.49 -16.99
N TRP A 79 -3.32 -10.89 -16.88
CA TRP A 79 -3.48 -9.59 -16.23
C TRP A 79 -3.15 -9.68 -14.74
N ARG A 80 -3.48 -10.80 -14.08
CA ARG A 80 -3.16 -10.98 -12.67
C ARG A 80 -1.66 -10.86 -12.43
N TYR A 81 -0.83 -11.48 -13.27
CA TYR A 81 0.61 -11.36 -13.17
C TYR A 81 1.10 -9.94 -13.46
N GLN A 82 0.60 -9.34 -14.52
CA GLN A 82 1.01 -7.99 -14.92
C GLN A 82 0.64 -6.96 -13.86
N ALA A 83 -0.57 -7.05 -13.31
CA ALA A 83 -1.03 -6.17 -12.25
C ALA A 83 -0.18 -6.30 -10.99
N HIS A 84 0.15 -7.53 -10.61
CA HIS A 84 0.98 -7.80 -9.44
C HIS A 84 2.36 -7.14 -9.58
N GLU A 85 2.99 -7.28 -10.73
CA GLU A 85 4.28 -6.66 -10.99
C GLU A 85 4.21 -5.13 -10.97
N ARG A 86 3.16 -4.56 -11.54
CA ARG A 86 2.96 -3.10 -11.52
C ARG A 86 2.71 -2.59 -10.11
N MET A 87 1.97 -3.34 -9.29
CA MET A 87 1.74 -2.98 -7.89
C MET A 87 3.05 -2.97 -7.11
N ILE A 88 3.91 -3.97 -7.32
CA ILE A 88 5.22 -4.03 -6.67
C ILE A 88 6.07 -2.82 -7.09
N ALA A 89 6.11 -2.50 -8.37
CA ALA A 89 6.89 -1.38 -8.88
C ALA A 89 6.40 -0.05 -8.31
N LEU A 90 5.08 0.15 -8.25
CA LEU A 90 4.50 1.36 -7.65
C LEU A 90 4.84 1.46 -6.17
N ALA A 91 4.71 0.36 -5.44
CA ALA A 91 5.02 0.33 -4.01
C ALA A 91 6.48 0.71 -3.75
N LYS A 92 7.40 0.12 -4.50
CA LYS A 92 8.83 0.43 -4.38
C LYS A 92 9.12 1.89 -4.71
N GLY A 93 8.57 2.40 -5.80
CA GLY A 93 8.77 3.79 -6.21
C GLY A 93 8.26 4.79 -5.17
N LEU A 94 7.13 4.50 -4.56
CA LEU A 94 6.52 5.37 -3.57
C LEU A 94 7.29 5.39 -2.25
N VAL A 95 7.81 4.24 -1.85
CA VAL A 95 8.56 4.10 -0.59
C VAL A 95 10.00 4.59 -0.75
N GLU A 96 10.64 4.29 -1.88
CA GLU A 96 12.04 4.67 -2.14
C GLU A 96 12.18 6.09 -2.68
N GLY A 97 11.11 6.60 -3.26
CA GLY A 97 11.08 7.95 -3.82
C GLY A 97 10.88 9.00 -2.78
#